data_3af92f2c2da9abc87ffadd3292368cf2
#
_entry.id   3af92f2c2da9abc87ffadd3292368cf2
#
_cell.length_a   1.000
_cell.length_b   1.000
_cell.length_c   1.000
_cell.angle_alpha   90.00
_cell.angle_beta   90.00
_cell.angle_gamma   90.00
#
_symmetry.space_group_name_H-M   'P 1'
#
loop_
_entity.id
_entity.type
_entity.pdbx_description
1 polymer ?
#
loop_
_entity_poly.entity_id
_entity_poly.type
_entity_poly.pdbx_seq_one_letter_code
_entity_poly.pdbx_strand_id
1 'polypeptide(L)'
;MTMPKYPGHKSRRMLKELSRYVLTAPEPFVVDLANSRGLWLATVDGQRIFDWGGYYGSKLLSHNHPGLREPAYLKRLALAANNKVCNPDFLTRECLDYYRLIHQLAPRCMRNPRLEVYAVNSGAEAVENMMKYMINLHHEKLTAKGRAPGVRRFLYFDRAFHGRTVFALNVTQLSHDPVMTKDFKDFVRGNLQVPFPSTDRSRSGAEARSRTRHSLQIVEGCLRRYGDEVVGIVVEPIQGAGGQRVAEAEFFRGLSRLAHRYGVFLGFDEVQTAGGQTGTLFAIDQFRLPYPPHAVATAKKFGNGVVYMLYPMKDRGVLDSTWGGALADMVRFVQEMKIVRRERLIRQVPAKARRLVAGLRALEKRCHNVIFNVRGMGLYQGFSLRRPGDKGRLQEIALETEDLYLLAAGAQSIRFRPVLDVTREDIDLMLAKLGRALERLEASR
;
A
#
# COMPACT_ATOMS: atom_id res chain seq x y z
N MET A 1 -36.78 -16.59 -3.57
CA MET A 1 -35.43 -16.05 -3.42
C MET A 1 -35.09 -16.01 -1.95
N THR A 2 -34.10 -16.74 -1.48
CA THR A 2 -33.60 -16.62 -0.11
C THR A 2 -33.01 -15.23 0.08
N MET A 3 -33.33 -14.56 1.20
CA MET A 3 -32.74 -13.26 1.50
C MET A 3 -31.23 -13.37 1.58
N PRO A 4 -30.47 -12.34 1.08
CA PRO A 4 -29.01 -12.33 1.17
C PRO A 4 -28.57 -12.40 2.63
N LYS A 5 -27.50 -13.15 2.91
CA LYS A 5 -26.92 -13.33 4.25
C LYS A 5 -26.39 -12.02 4.81
N TYR A 6 -25.88 -11.14 3.94
CA TYR A 6 -25.32 -9.83 4.27
C TYR A 6 -26.07 -8.70 3.56
N PRO A 7 -26.35 -7.55 4.23
CA PRO A 7 -26.18 -7.32 5.66
C PRO A 7 -27.24 -8.03 6.52
N GLY A 8 -26.83 -8.50 7.71
CA GLY A 8 -27.76 -8.97 8.73
C GLY A 8 -28.66 -7.82 9.28
N HIS A 9 -29.60 -8.14 10.13
CA HIS A 9 -30.61 -7.20 10.59
C HIS A 9 -30.03 -5.99 11.35
N LYS A 10 -29.12 -6.22 12.31
CA LYS A 10 -28.48 -5.15 13.09
C LYS A 10 -27.58 -4.29 12.20
N SER A 11 -26.77 -4.92 11.35
CA SER A 11 -25.90 -4.22 10.40
C SER A 11 -26.73 -3.34 9.46
N ARG A 12 -27.83 -3.84 8.90
CA ARG A 12 -28.72 -3.06 8.02
C ARG A 12 -29.25 -1.80 8.69
N ARG A 13 -29.68 -1.91 9.96
CA ARG A 13 -30.15 -0.76 10.73
C ARG A 13 -29.05 0.28 10.93
N MET A 14 -27.86 -0.15 11.37
CA MET A 14 -26.71 0.75 11.61
C MET A 14 -26.19 1.39 10.32
N LEU A 15 -26.13 0.65 9.21
CA LEU A 15 -25.73 1.18 7.91
C LEU A 15 -26.72 2.21 7.37
N LYS A 16 -28.04 1.95 7.56
CA LYS A 16 -29.09 2.93 7.22
C LYS A 16 -28.98 4.20 8.09
N GLU A 17 -28.65 4.06 9.35
CA GLU A 17 -28.41 5.21 10.23
C GLU A 17 -27.19 6.01 9.77
N LEU A 18 -26.05 5.34 9.50
CA LEU A 18 -24.83 5.97 9.00
C LEU A 18 -25.08 6.80 7.75
N SER A 19 -25.92 6.32 6.83
CA SER A 19 -26.22 7.02 5.57
C SER A 19 -26.92 8.39 5.76
N ARG A 20 -27.42 8.70 6.97
CA ARG A 20 -27.94 10.02 7.31
C ARG A 20 -26.86 11.05 7.62
N TYR A 21 -25.66 10.60 7.95
CA TYR A 21 -24.57 11.46 8.42
C TYR A 21 -23.43 11.59 7.41
N VAL A 22 -23.24 10.58 6.56
CA VAL A 22 -22.09 10.57 5.64
C VAL A 22 -22.43 9.88 4.33
N LEU A 23 -22.00 10.47 3.23
CA LEU A 23 -22.07 9.85 1.91
C LEU A 23 -20.91 8.86 1.77
N THR A 24 -21.21 7.57 1.92
CA THR A 24 -20.22 6.48 1.78
C THR A 24 -20.89 5.22 1.24
N ALA A 25 -20.08 4.30 0.70
CA ALA A 25 -20.53 2.97 0.33
C ALA A 25 -19.78 1.95 1.23
N PRO A 26 -20.28 1.70 2.46
CA PRO A 26 -19.66 0.78 3.38
C PRO A 26 -19.83 -0.67 2.92
N GLU A 27 -18.98 -1.56 3.43
CA GLU A 27 -19.16 -3.01 3.27
C GLU A 27 -20.50 -3.46 3.86
N PRO A 28 -21.13 -4.54 3.35
CA PRO A 28 -22.48 -4.96 3.75
C PRO A 28 -22.49 -5.66 5.13
N PHE A 29 -21.68 -5.20 6.07
CA PHE A 29 -21.65 -5.69 7.46
C PHE A 29 -21.05 -4.65 8.39
N VAL A 30 -21.40 -4.75 9.68
CA VAL A 30 -20.80 -3.95 10.75
C VAL A 30 -19.93 -4.84 11.62
N VAL A 31 -18.67 -4.44 11.82
CA VAL A 31 -17.68 -5.24 12.55
C VAL A 31 -17.89 -5.15 14.06
N ASP A 32 -17.92 -6.29 14.73
CA ASP A 32 -17.76 -6.43 16.17
C ASP A 32 -16.28 -6.63 16.51
N LEU A 33 -15.63 -5.55 16.92
CA LEU A 33 -14.20 -5.58 17.26
C LEU A 33 -13.89 -6.48 18.46
N ALA A 34 -14.82 -6.55 19.43
CA ALA A 34 -14.60 -7.31 20.65
C ALA A 34 -14.56 -8.81 20.40
N ASN A 35 -15.34 -9.29 19.44
CA ASN A 35 -15.48 -10.71 19.10
C ASN A 35 -14.65 -11.15 17.88
N SER A 36 -14.01 -10.24 17.17
CA SER A 36 -13.09 -10.57 16.07
C SER A 36 -11.80 -11.21 16.58
N ARG A 37 -11.31 -12.29 15.93
CA ARG A 37 -10.11 -13.05 16.33
C ARG A 37 -9.36 -13.61 15.12
N GLY A 38 -8.03 -13.56 15.14
CA GLY A 38 -7.23 -14.09 14.05
C GLY A 38 -7.58 -13.39 12.72
N LEU A 39 -7.80 -14.14 11.66
CA LEU A 39 -8.28 -13.63 10.38
C LEU A 39 -9.82 -13.55 10.30
N TRP A 40 -10.53 -13.78 11.41
CA TRP A 40 -11.99 -13.78 11.43
C TRP A 40 -12.53 -12.47 12.01
N LEU A 41 -13.25 -11.73 11.17
CA LEU A 41 -14.11 -10.64 11.59
C LEU A 41 -15.41 -11.22 12.16
N ALA A 42 -15.78 -10.82 13.35
CA ALA A 42 -17.14 -10.99 13.83
C ALA A 42 -18.00 -9.80 13.38
N THR A 43 -19.25 -10.02 13.08
CA THR A 43 -20.22 -8.95 12.83
C THR A 43 -21.14 -8.75 14.04
N VAL A 44 -21.77 -7.58 14.15
CA VAL A 44 -22.78 -7.29 15.18
C VAL A 44 -24.01 -8.21 15.08
N ASP A 45 -24.18 -8.90 13.96
CA ASP A 45 -25.21 -9.92 13.72
C ASP A 45 -24.77 -11.34 14.13
N GLY A 46 -23.55 -11.51 14.66
CA GLY A 46 -23.01 -12.80 15.08
C GLY A 46 -22.38 -13.65 13.94
N GLN A 47 -22.33 -13.14 12.73
CA GLN A 47 -21.69 -13.83 11.60
C GLN A 47 -20.15 -13.72 11.73
N ARG A 48 -19.43 -14.64 11.06
CA ARG A 48 -17.96 -14.65 11.02
C ARG A 48 -17.47 -14.59 9.57
N ILE A 49 -16.65 -13.61 9.24
CA ILE A 49 -16.13 -13.36 7.92
C ILE A 49 -14.62 -13.58 7.92
N PHE A 50 -14.12 -14.39 6.99
CA PHE A 50 -12.70 -14.67 6.83
C PHE A 50 -12.03 -13.56 6.01
N ASP A 51 -11.27 -12.69 6.67
CA ASP A 51 -10.73 -11.45 6.08
C ASP A 51 -9.40 -11.68 5.34
N TRP A 52 -9.43 -11.57 4.02
CA TRP A 52 -8.23 -11.57 3.16
C TRP A 52 -7.95 -10.21 2.52
N GLY A 53 -8.69 -9.19 2.92
CA GLY A 53 -8.51 -7.80 2.53
C GLY A 53 -7.61 -7.00 3.48
N GLY A 54 -7.55 -7.39 4.75
CA GLY A 54 -6.70 -6.80 5.78
C GLY A 54 -6.87 -5.29 5.92
N TYR A 55 -8.13 -4.78 5.86
CA TYR A 55 -8.43 -3.34 5.82
C TYR A 55 -7.59 -2.59 4.78
N TYR A 56 -7.68 -3.02 3.52
CA TYR A 56 -6.90 -2.47 2.40
C TYR A 56 -5.37 -2.60 2.59
N GLY A 57 -4.93 -3.62 3.35
CA GLY A 57 -3.53 -3.88 3.66
C GLY A 57 -2.95 -2.94 4.73
N SER A 58 -3.78 -2.44 5.64
CA SER A 58 -3.34 -1.61 6.77
C SER A 58 -3.02 -2.41 8.03
N LYS A 59 -3.40 -3.69 8.10
CA LYS A 59 -3.10 -4.52 9.26
C LYS A 59 -1.74 -5.22 9.15
N LEU A 60 -0.97 -5.16 10.24
CA LEU A 60 0.28 -5.87 10.39
C LEU A 60 0.05 -7.27 10.98
N LEU A 61 -0.75 -7.33 12.04
CA LEU A 61 -1.14 -8.55 12.78
C LEU A 61 -2.64 -8.80 12.69
N SER A 62 -3.04 -10.01 13.02
CA SER A 62 -4.42 -10.47 13.06
C SER A 62 -5.27 -9.73 14.10
N HIS A 63 -6.60 -9.94 14.04
CA HIS A 63 -7.52 -9.31 14.98
C HIS A 63 -7.29 -9.79 16.41
N ASN A 64 -7.17 -8.84 17.33
CA ASN A 64 -7.00 -9.11 18.76
C ASN A 64 -5.87 -10.11 19.06
N HIS A 65 -4.73 -9.97 18.36
CA HIS A 65 -3.55 -10.79 18.60
C HIS A 65 -3.19 -10.80 20.10
N PRO A 66 -2.86 -11.97 20.71
CA PRO A 66 -2.62 -12.06 22.16
C PRO A 66 -1.57 -11.07 22.69
N GLY A 67 -0.51 -10.81 21.95
CA GLY A 67 0.51 -9.81 22.30
C GLY A 67 0.04 -8.36 22.34
N LEU A 68 -1.15 -8.06 21.80
CA LEU A 68 -1.81 -6.75 21.91
C LEU A 68 -2.76 -6.67 23.12
N ARG A 69 -2.74 -7.66 24.00
CA ARG A 69 -3.51 -7.69 25.26
C ARG A 69 -2.61 -7.61 26.49
N GLU A 70 -1.31 -7.47 26.32
CA GLU A 70 -0.36 -7.35 27.41
C GLU A 70 -0.72 -6.14 28.29
N PRO A 71 -0.91 -6.29 29.63
CA PRO A 71 -1.38 -5.18 30.50
C PRO A 71 -0.50 -3.94 30.44
N ALA A 72 0.82 -4.10 30.38
CA ALA A 72 1.75 -2.99 30.30
C ALA A 72 1.59 -2.19 28.98
N TYR A 73 1.33 -2.87 27.87
CA TYR A 73 1.01 -2.23 26.59
C TYR A 73 -0.31 -1.48 26.66
N LEU A 74 -1.37 -2.10 27.17
CA LEU A 74 -2.71 -1.48 27.27
C LEU A 74 -2.69 -0.21 28.15
N LYS A 75 -1.95 -0.24 29.25
CA LYS A 75 -1.75 0.95 30.10
C LYS A 75 -1.08 2.10 29.34
N ARG A 76 -0.02 1.80 28.58
CA ARG A 76 0.68 2.81 27.74
C ARG A 76 -0.21 3.32 26.62
N LEU A 77 -0.97 2.44 25.98
CA LEU A 77 -1.89 2.82 24.92
C LEU A 77 -2.99 3.76 25.42
N ALA A 78 -3.60 3.45 26.58
CA ALA A 78 -4.61 4.31 27.19
C ALA A 78 -4.05 5.70 27.54
N LEU A 79 -2.83 5.75 28.12
CA LEU A 79 -2.15 6.99 28.42
C LEU A 79 -1.91 7.84 27.16
N ALA A 80 -1.40 7.21 26.09
CA ALA A 80 -1.14 7.86 24.81
C ALA A 80 -2.43 8.37 24.14
N ALA A 81 -3.50 7.56 24.17
CA ALA A 81 -4.77 7.93 23.58
C ALA A 81 -5.44 9.13 24.27
N ASN A 82 -5.31 9.23 25.60
CA ASN A 82 -5.91 10.31 26.38
C ASN A 82 -5.19 11.66 26.22
N ASN A 83 -3.89 11.68 25.92
CA ASN A 83 -3.10 12.90 25.96
C ASN A 83 -2.91 13.60 24.61
N LYS A 84 -3.09 12.94 23.49
CA LYS A 84 -3.09 13.52 22.13
C LYS A 84 -1.84 14.29 21.65
N VAL A 85 -0.87 14.55 22.49
CA VAL A 85 0.37 15.26 22.12
C VAL A 85 1.32 14.29 21.44
N CYS A 86 1.76 14.58 20.22
CA CYS A 86 2.49 13.59 19.43
C CYS A 86 3.59 14.15 18.51
N ASN A 87 3.66 15.46 18.28
CA ASN A 87 4.72 15.98 17.45
C ASN A 87 6.06 16.09 18.23
N PRO A 88 7.21 16.17 17.55
CA PRO A 88 8.52 16.25 18.20
C PRO A 88 8.73 17.51 19.05
N ASP A 89 7.96 18.60 18.84
CA ASP A 89 8.08 19.84 19.60
C ASP A 89 7.71 19.63 21.07
N PHE A 90 6.78 18.72 21.35
CA PHE A 90 6.41 18.28 22.69
C PHE A 90 6.80 16.82 22.88
N LEU A 91 8.10 16.56 22.90
CA LEU A 91 8.64 15.21 22.92
C LEU A 91 8.17 14.39 24.12
N THR A 92 7.59 13.24 23.86
CA THR A 92 7.27 12.21 24.86
C THR A 92 8.20 11.00 24.70
N ARG A 93 8.29 10.15 25.73
CA ARG A 93 9.03 8.87 25.64
C ARG A 93 8.46 7.98 24.53
N GLU A 94 7.16 7.94 24.40
CA GLU A 94 6.43 7.15 23.40
C GLU A 94 6.77 7.60 21.98
N CYS A 95 6.79 8.90 21.75
CA CYS A 95 7.20 9.52 20.49
C CYS A 95 8.67 9.17 20.17
N LEU A 96 9.57 9.33 21.14
CA LEU A 96 10.99 9.00 20.96
C LEU A 96 11.21 7.51 20.67
N ASP A 97 10.50 6.60 21.36
CA ASP A 97 10.59 5.15 21.12
C ASP A 97 10.14 4.81 19.69
N TYR A 98 9.10 5.47 19.19
CA TYR A 98 8.63 5.30 17.83
C TYR A 98 9.67 5.80 16.81
N TYR A 99 10.20 7.02 16.97
CA TYR A 99 11.22 7.58 16.07
C TYR A 99 12.49 6.74 16.02
N ARG A 100 12.97 6.27 17.18
CA ARG A 100 14.10 5.33 17.25
C ARG A 100 13.81 4.06 16.45
N LEU A 101 12.61 3.50 16.60
CA LEU A 101 12.21 2.29 15.91
C LEU A 101 12.13 2.51 14.40
N ILE A 102 11.39 3.52 13.93
CA ILE A 102 11.24 3.75 12.49
C ILE A 102 12.57 4.08 11.82
N HIS A 103 13.46 4.84 12.48
CA HIS A 103 14.80 5.09 11.97
C HIS A 103 15.62 3.79 11.82
N GLN A 104 15.59 2.90 12.81
CA GLN A 104 16.24 1.58 12.74
C GLN A 104 15.66 0.69 11.64
N LEU A 105 14.38 0.87 11.33
CA LEU A 105 13.65 0.10 10.32
C LEU A 105 13.86 0.63 8.89
N ALA A 106 14.57 1.73 8.69
CA ALA A 106 14.77 2.35 7.38
C ALA A 106 15.13 1.35 6.28
N PRO A 107 14.70 1.59 5.02
CA PRO A 107 15.09 0.78 3.87
C PRO A 107 16.60 0.59 3.82
N ARG A 108 17.06 -0.63 3.57
CA ARG A 108 18.50 -0.96 3.65
C ARG A 108 19.36 -0.09 2.74
N CYS A 109 18.85 0.17 1.53
CA CYS A 109 19.57 0.99 0.54
C CYS A 109 19.67 2.48 0.93
N MET A 110 18.89 2.96 1.90
CA MET A 110 18.90 4.35 2.36
C MET A 110 19.73 4.56 3.64
N ARG A 111 20.17 3.51 4.31
CA ARG A 111 20.86 3.62 5.60
C ARG A 111 22.20 4.34 5.45
N ASN A 112 22.28 5.50 6.08
CA ASN A 112 23.47 6.32 6.18
C ASN A 112 23.37 7.21 7.43
N PRO A 113 24.48 7.80 7.93
CA PRO A 113 24.48 8.64 9.14
C PRO A 113 23.66 9.94 9.03
N ARG A 114 23.30 10.35 7.81
CA ARG A 114 22.53 11.58 7.54
C ARG A 114 21.06 11.32 7.23
N LEU A 115 20.62 10.05 7.30
CA LEU A 115 19.21 9.70 7.09
C LEU A 115 18.33 10.42 8.11
N GLU A 116 17.27 11.05 7.63
CA GLU A 116 16.21 11.60 8.47
C GLU A 116 14.90 10.87 8.25
N VAL A 117 14.03 10.89 9.25
CA VAL A 117 12.67 10.35 9.18
C VAL A 117 11.69 11.35 9.78
N TYR A 118 10.51 11.45 9.19
CA TYR A 118 9.47 12.33 9.69
C TYR A 118 8.12 11.61 9.71
N ALA A 119 7.39 11.71 10.84
CA ALA A 119 6.07 11.11 10.99
C ALA A 119 4.98 12.16 10.70
N VAL A 120 3.93 11.72 10.01
CA VAL A 120 2.75 12.50 9.63
C VAL A 120 1.49 11.65 9.80
N ASN A 121 0.29 12.17 9.52
CA ASN A 121 -0.96 11.50 9.93
C ASN A 121 -1.45 10.42 8.95
N SER A 122 -1.12 10.52 7.68
CA SER A 122 -1.68 9.62 6.65
C SER A 122 -0.69 9.28 5.54
N GLY A 123 -1.04 8.27 4.71
CA GLY A 123 -0.24 7.91 3.54
C GLY A 123 -0.24 8.98 2.46
N ALA A 124 -1.36 9.69 2.25
CA ALA A 124 -1.42 10.79 1.31
C ALA A 124 -0.52 11.95 1.74
N GLU A 125 -0.56 12.30 3.03
CA GLU A 125 0.31 13.30 3.62
C GLU A 125 1.80 12.90 3.55
N ALA A 126 2.11 11.61 3.76
CA ALA A 126 3.47 11.11 3.61
C ALA A 126 3.99 11.24 2.17
N VAL A 127 3.15 10.93 1.17
CA VAL A 127 3.52 11.12 -0.24
C VAL A 127 3.69 12.62 -0.56
N GLU A 128 2.79 13.48 -0.11
CA GLU A 128 2.92 14.93 -0.32
C GLU A 128 4.18 15.49 0.34
N ASN A 129 4.50 15.07 1.56
CA ASN A 129 5.72 15.49 2.24
C ASN A 129 6.99 14.91 1.57
N MET A 130 6.92 13.70 1.02
CA MET A 130 7.97 13.17 0.14
C MET A 130 8.18 14.09 -1.08
N MET A 131 7.10 14.53 -1.72
CA MET A 131 7.17 15.44 -2.86
C MET A 131 7.66 16.84 -2.45
N LYS A 132 7.22 17.37 -1.30
CA LYS A 132 7.73 18.63 -0.71
C LYS A 132 9.25 18.57 -0.50
N TYR A 133 9.73 17.48 0.09
CA TYR A 133 11.16 17.24 0.26
C TYR A 133 11.91 17.27 -1.07
N MET A 134 11.43 16.56 -2.10
CA MET A 134 12.05 16.57 -3.42
C MET A 134 12.00 17.97 -4.07
N ILE A 135 10.92 18.75 -3.87
CA ILE A 135 10.82 20.14 -4.34
C ILE A 135 11.87 21.02 -3.65
N ASN A 136 12.07 20.85 -2.34
CA ASN A 136 13.08 21.59 -1.58
C ASN A 136 14.50 21.29 -2.10
N LEU A 137 14.85 20.01 -2.24
CA LEU A 137 16.13 19.61 -2.84
C LEU A 137 16.32 20.15 -4.27
N HIS A 138 15.25 20.15 -5.06
CA HIS A 138 15.27 20.70 -6.42
C HIS A 138 15.53 22.21 -6.42
N HIS A 139 14.91 22.95 -5.50
CA HIS A 139 15.16 24.36 -5.32
C HIS A 139 16.63 24.62 -4.96
N GLU A 140 17.16 23.90 -3.99
CA GLU A 140 18.59 23.98 -3.61
C GLU A 140 19.54 23.71 -4.78
N LYS A 141 19.23 22.68 -5.57
CA LYS A 141 20.00 22.32 -6.78
C LYS A 141 20.01 23.45 -7.81
N LEU A 142 18.84 24.11 -8.06
CA LEU A 142 18.75 25.22 -9.03
C LEU A 142 19.47 26.47 -8.51
N THR A 143 19.29 26.80 -7.24
CA THR A 143 19.98 27.93 -6.59
C THR A 143 21.50 27.77 -6.66
N ALA A 144 22.02 26.56 -6.41
CA ALA A 144 23.44 26.28 -6.56
C ALA A 144 23.98 26.46 -8.01
N LYS A 145 23.09 26.38 -9.00
CA LYS A 145 23.38 26.68 -10.42
C LYS A 145 23.12 28.14 -10.82
N GLY A 146 22.77 29.01 -9.87
CA GLY A 146 22.36 30.40 -10.16
C GLY A 146 21.06 30.52 -10.96
N ARG A 147 20.16 29.53 -10.90
CA ARG A 147 18.90 29.48 -11.65
C ARG A 147 17.70 29.62 -10.74
N ALA A 148 16.74 30.45 -11.15
CA ALA A 148 15.44 30.50 -10.51
C ALA A 148 14.56 29.29 -10.93
N PRO A 149 13.72 28.77 -10.03
CA PRO A 149 12.79 27.71 -10.39
C PRO A 149 11.68 28.24 -11.33
N GLY A 150 11.54 27.58 -12.49
CA GLY A 150 10.42 27.79 -13.41
C GLY A 150 9.31 26.76 -13.20
N VAL A 151 8.81 26.17 -14.29
CA VAL A 151 7.85 25.07 -14.24
C VAL A 151 8.48 23.86 -13.54
N ARG A 152 7.72 23.23 -12.66
CA ARG A 152 8.13 22.05 -11.89
C ARG A 152 7.22 20.88 -12.22
N ARG A 153 7.82 19.72 -12.56
CA ARG A 153 7.11 18.54 -13.02
C ARG A 153 7.49 17.33 -12.20
N PHE A 154 6.51 16.53 -11.81
CA PHE A 154 6.74 15.15 -11.35
C PHE A 154 6.46 14.17 -12.48
N LEU A 155 7.29 13.14 -12.58
CA LEU A 155 7.06 12.01 -13.43
C LEU A 155 6.41 10.90 -12.60
N TYR A 156 5.28 10.36 -13.06
CA TYR A 156 4.52 9.30 -12.38
C TYR A 156 3.98 8.28 -13.38
N PHE A 157 3.39 7.19 -12.91
CA PHE A 157 3.03 6.07 -13.78
C PHE A 157 1.52 5.92 -13.92
N ASP A 158 1.10 5.41 -15.10
CA ASP A 158 -0.30 5.08 -15.34
C ASP A 158 -0.84 4.12 -14.27
N ARG A 159 -2.10 4.30 -13.87
CA ARG A 159 -2.80 3.56 -12.81
C ARG A 159 -2.15 3.65 -11.44
N ALA A 160 -1.32 4.64 -11.18
CA ALA A 160 -0.79 4.93 -9.87
C ALA A 160 -1.87 5.40 -8.89
N PHE A 161 -1.65 5.12 -7.60
CA PHE A 161 -2.45 5.63 -6.50
C PHE A 161 -1.55 6.14 -5.38
N HIS A 162 -1.48 7.45 -5.24
CA HIS A 162 -0.61 8.13 -4.29
C HIS A 162 -1.36 8.86 -3.17
N GLY A 163 -2.69 8.86 -3.19
CA GLY A 163 -3.52 9.50 -2.18
C GLY A 163 -4.72 10.23 -2.77
N ARG A 164 -5.52 10.86 -1.89
CA ARG A 164 -6.75 11.58 -2.23
C ARG A 164 -6.72 13.05 -1.83
N THR A 165 -5.61 13.57 -1.33
CA THR A 165 -5.39 15.00 -1.16
C THR A 165 -5.19 15.66 -2.52
N VAL A 166 -5.48 16.96 -2.63
CA VAL A 166 -5.51 17.65 -3.94
C VAL A 166 -4.20 17.48 -4.70
N PHE A 167 -3.05 17.62 -4.03
CA PHE A 167 -1.76 17.51 -4.70
C PHE A 167 -1.42 16.06 -5.08
N ALA A 168 -1.71 15.09 -4.20
CA ALA A 168 -1.51 13.66 -4.49
C ALA A 168 -2.42 13.16 -5.64
N LEU A 169 -3.63 13.74 -5.81
CA LEU A 169 -4.52 13.42 -6.93
C LEU A 169 -3.91 13.76 -8.29
N ASN A 170 -3.03 14.75 -8.36
CA ASN A 170 -2.37 15.15 -9.61
C ASN A 170 -1.29 14.18 -10.10
N VAL A 171 -0.89 13.22 -9.26
CA VAL A 171 0.01 12.09 -9.60
C VAL A 171 -0.68 10.73 -9.39
N THR A 172 -2.00 10.74 -9.15
CA THR A 172 -2.86 9.56 -9.05
C THR A 172 -3.66 9.40 -10.35
N GLN A 173 -3.72 8.17 -10.89
CA GLN A 173 -4.50 7.89 -12.09
C GLN A 173 -5.09 6.48 -12.02
N LEU A 174 -6.37 6.40 -11.66
CA LEU A 174 -7.13 5.15 -11.64
C LEU A 174 -8.19 5.15 -12.74
N SER A 175 -7.85 4.61 -13.90
CA SER A 175 -8.75 4.59 -15.07
C SER A 175 -10.06 3.82 -14.84
N HIS A 176 -10.11 2.96 -13.82
CA HIS A 176 -11.30 2.19 -13.44
C HIS A 176 -12.19 2.91 -12.42
N ASP A 177 -11.72 4.03 -11.86
CA ASP A 177 -12.45 4.89 -10.93
C ASP A 177 -12.20 6.36 -11.31
N PRO A 178 -12.76 6.80 -12.45
CA PRO A 178 -12.53 8.16 -12.95
C PRO A 178 -13.16 9.23 -12.06
N VAL A 179 -14.20 8.90 -11.31
CA VAL A 179 -14.91 9.85 -10.43
C VAL A 179 -13.97 10.45 -9.39
N MET A 180 -13.00 9.66 -8.90
CA MET A 180 -12.06 10.11 -7.88
C MET A 180 -11.16 11.27 -8.34
N THR A 181 -10.85 11.35 -9.64
CA THR A 181 -9.88 12.33 -10.16
C THR A 181 -10.47 13.33 -11.15
N LYS A 182 -11.72 13.15 -11.62
CA LYS A 182 -12.32 13.91 -12.74
C LYS A 182 -12.24 15.43 -12.57
N ASP A 183 -12.52 15.94 -11.37
CA ASP A 183 -12.60 17.36 -11.06
C ASP A 183 -11.25 17.95 -10.60
N PHE A 184 -10.25 17.10 -10.36
CA PHE A 184 -8.93 17.48 -9.84
C PHE A 184 -7.80 17.24 -10.83
N LYS A 185 -8.12 16.66 -11.99
CA LYS A 185 -7.16 16.41 -13.05
C LYS A 185 -6.65 17.74 -13.59
N ASP A 186 -5.35 17.85 -13.81
CA ASP A 186 -4.67 19.01 -14.35
C ASP A 186 -4.73 20.28 -13.46
N PHE A 187 -5.16 20.16 -12.20
CA PHE A 187 -5.10 21.26 -11.24
C PHE A 187 -3.64 21.72 -11.00
N VAL A 188 -2.71 20.76 -10.95
CA VAL A 188 -1.27 21.01 -11.05
C VAL A 188 -0.82 20.59 -12.44
N ARG A 189 -0.71 21.58 -13.35
CA ARG A 189 -0.36 21.32 -14.75
C ARG A 189 1.10 20.93 -14.91
N GLY A 190 1.35 20.08 -15.90
CA GLY A 190 2.70 19.76 -16.37
C GLY A 190 3.32 18.50 -15.80
N ASN A 191 2.67 17.78 -14.89
CA ASN A 191 3.14 16.46 -14.46
C ASN A 191 3.13 15.47 -15.64
N LEU A 192 4.12 14.57 -15.66
CA LEU A 192 4.40 13.68 -16.79
C LEU A 192 3.97 12.26 -16.43
N GLN A 193 2.91 11.77 -17.08
CA GLN A 193 2.48 10.40 -16.95
C GLN A 193 3.20 9.50 -17.96
N VAL A 194 3.75 8.37 -17.49
CA VAL A 194 4.40 7.36 -18.32
C VAL A 194 3.83 5.96 -18.06
N PRO A 195 3.93 5.01 -19.02
CA PRO A 195 3.41 3.67 -18.81
C PRO A 195 4.21 2.90 -17.76
N PHE A 196 3.53 2.27 -16.80
CA PHE A 196 4.14 1.30 -15.89
C PHE A 196 4.33 -0.04 -16.63
N PRO A 197 5.54 -0.63 -16.64
CA PRO A 197 5.83 -1.84 -17.42
C PRO A 197 5.33 -3.10 -16.71
N SER A 198 4.03 -3.16 -16.48
CA SER A 198 3.40 -4.27 -15.77
C SER A 198 3.62 -5.59 -16.49
N THR A 199 3.97 -6.64 -15.72
CA THR A 199 4.13 -8.01 -16.22
C THR A 199 2.81 -8.77 -16.29
N ASP A 200 1.71 -8.16 -15.82
CA ASP A 200 0.38 -8.78 -15.71
C ASP A 200 -0.25 -9.21 -17.06
N ARG A 201 0.26 -8.73 -18.18
CA ARG A 201 -0.17 -9.10 -19.52
C ARG A 201 0.94 -9.67 -20.39
N SER A 202 2.12 -9.90 -19.80
CA SER A 202 3.25 -10.44 -20.54
C SER A 202 3.09 -11.95 -20.73
N ARG A 203 3.17 -12.41 -21.98
CA ARG A 203 3.11 -13.83 -22.36
C ARG A 203 4.44 -14.55 -22.15
N SER A 204 5.53 -13.79 -22.09
CA SER A 204 6.89 -14.31 -21.92
C SER A 204 7.77 -13.32 -21.16
N GLY A 205 8.90 -13.81 -20.65
CA GLY A 205 9.93 -12.95 -20.05
C GLY A 205 10.55 -11.98 -21.07
N ALA A 206 10.60 -12.32 -22.35
CA ALA A 206 11.07 -11.43 -23.41
C ALA A 206 10.13 -10.22 -23.58
N GLU A 207 8.80 -10.45 -23.55
CA GLU A 207 7.81 -9.39 -23.60
C GLU A 207 7.88 -8.49 -22.37
N ALA A 208 8.03 -9.05 -21.14
CA ALA A 208 8.19 -8.29 -19.93
C ALA A 208 9.44 -7.37 -20.01
N ARG A 209 10.57 -7.90 -20.48
CA ARG A 209 11.79 -7.11 -20.70
C ARG A 209 11.60 -6.02 -21.77
N SER A 210 10.86 -6.31 -22.85
CA SER A 210 10.54 -5.32 -23.88
C SER A 210 9.73 -4.15 -23.32
N ARG A 211 8.68 -4.43 -22.52
CA ARG A 211 7.90 -3.40 -21.83
C ARG A 211 8.74 -2.58 -20.86
N THR A 212 9.63 -3.23 -20.12
CA THR A 212 10.57 -2.55 -19.22
C THR A 212 11.45 -1.58 -20.00
N ARG A 213 12.08 -2.01 -21.10
CA ARG A 213 12.92 -1.13 -21.95
C ARG A 213 12.10 0.03 -22.52
N HIS A 214 10.92 -0.23 -23.06
CA HIS A 214 10.04 0.79 -23.64
C HIS A 214 9.66 1.86 -22.60
N SER A 215 9.23 1.45 -21.41
CA SER A 215 8.90 2.39 -20.33
C SER A 215 10.10 3.25 -19.94
N LEU A 216 11.29 2.65 -19.77
CA LEU A 216 12.52 3.37 -19.43
C LEU A 216 12.95 4.34 -20.54
N GLN A 217 12.76 3.99 -21.82
CA GLN A 217 13.02 4.90 -22.96
C GLN A 217 12.09 6.11 -22.92
N ILE A 218 10.82 5.94 -22.60
CA ILE A 218 9.87 7.06 -22.44
C ILE A 218 10.31 7.95 -21.27
N VAL A 219 10.64 7.34 -20.10
CA VAL A 219 11.17 8.09 -18.95
C VAL A 219 12.38 8.92 -19.37
N GLU A 220 13.38 8.29 -20.02
CA GLU A 220 14.59 9.00 -20.47
C GLU A 220 14.28 10.11 -21.47
N GLY A 221 13.35 9.90 -22.41
CA GLY A 221 12.86 10.91 -23.34
C GLY A 221 12.26 12.13 -22.63
N CYS A 222 11.46 11.88 -21.58
CA CYS A 222 10.93 12.96 -20.72
C CYS A 222 12.06 13.74 -20.02
N LEU A 223 13.04 13.01 -19.44
CA LEU A 223 14.15 13.64 -18.73
C LEU A 223 15.04 14.49 -19.67
N ARG A 224 15.27 14.04 -20.89
CA ARG A 224 16.00 14.81 -21.91
C ARG A 224 15.23 16.05 -22.34
N ARG A 225 13.90 15.92 -22.57
CA ARG A 225 13.07 17.00 -23.09
C ARG A 225 12.87 18.12 -22.08
N TYR A 226 12.61 17.80 -20.81
CA TYR A 226 12.23 18.76 -19.78
C TYR A 226 13.38 19.14 -18.82
N GLY A 227 14.45 18.37 -18.79
CA GLY A 227 15.69 18.71 -18.06
C GLY A 227 15.42 19.11 -16.60
N ASP A 228 15.88 20.32 -16.25
CA ASP A 228 15.75 20.87 -14.89
C ASP A 228 14.31 21.26 -14.50
N GLU A 229 13.32 21.13 -15.37
CA GLU A 229 11.90 21.24 -14.96
C GLU A 229 11.42 19.97 -14.21
N VAL A 230 12.09 18.82 -14.40
CA VAL A 230 11.71 17.59 -13.73
C VAL A 230 12.29 17.58 -12.31
N VAL A 231 11.38 17.73 -11.32
CA VAL A 231 11.72 17.62 -9.89
C VAL A 231 12.12 16.19 -9.55
N GLY A 232 11.27 15.23 -9.89
CA GLY A 232 11.51 13.85 -9.53
C GLY A 232 10.52 12.87 -10.12
N ILE A 233 10.77 11.60 -9.80
CA ILE A 233 10.00 10.43 -10.20
C ILE A 233 9.33 9.85 -8.96
N VAL A 234 8.02 9.61 -9.01
CA VAL A 234 7.24 8.96 -7.95
C VAL A 234 6.73 7.61 -8.46
N VAL A 235 7.01 6.52 -7.72
CA VAL A 235 6.67 5.16 -8.14
C VAL A 235 6.27 4.25 -6.99
N GLU A 236 5.26 3.41 -7.20
CA GLU A 236 4.90 2.30 -6.31
C GLU A 236 5.72 1.04 -6.68
N PRO A 237 6.27 0.28 -5.71
CA PRO A 237 6.87 -1.05 -5.98
C PRO A 237 5.86 -2.06 -6.54
N ILE A 238 4.60 -1.96 -6.09
CA ILE A 238 3.45 -2.70 -6.58
C ILE A 238 2.29 -1.71 -6.69
N GLN A 239 1.73 -1.53 -7.87
CA GLN A 239 0.52 -0.74 -8.03
C GLN A 239 -0.70 -1.53 -7.53
N GLY A 240 -0.94 -1.43 -6.21
CA GLY A 240 -1.96 -2.22 -5.54
C GLY A 240 -3.37 -1.86 -5.99
N ALA A 241 -3.75 -0.60 -5.87
CA ALA A 241 -5.07 -0.09 -6.26
C ALA A 241 -5.27 -0.15 -7.78
N GLY A 242 -4.24 0.09 -8.55
CA GLY A 242 -4.24 0.05 -10.01
C GLY A 242 -4.44 -1.33 -10.64
N GLY A 243 -4.55 -2.41 -9.83
CA GLY A 243 -4.84 -3.75 -10.32
C GLY A 243 -3.85 -4.83 -9.91
N GLN A 244 -3.13 -4.67 -8.79
CA GLN A 244 -2.07 -5.58 -8.35
C GLN A 244 -0.99 -5.74 -9.44
N ARG A 245 -0.53 -4.61 -10.00
CA ARG A 245 0.44 -4.61 -11.08
C ARG A 245 1.86 -4.68 -10.54
N VAL A 246 2.67 -5.56 -11.08
CA VAL A 246 4.08 -5.74 -10.72
C VAL A 246 4.96 -5.51 -11.94
N ALA A 247 6.17 -5.03 -11.72
CA ALA A 247 7.20 -4.87 -12.75
C ALA A 247 8.45 -5.69 -12.40
N GLU A 248 9.32 -5.91 -13.39
CA GLU A 248 10.60 -6.55 -13.14
C GLU A 248 11.51 -5.65 -12.29
N ALA A 249 12.38 -6.25 -11.46
CA ALA A 249 13.34 -5.51 -10.65
C ALA A 249 14.27 -4.61 -11.51
N GLU A 250 14.53 -5.02 -12.76
CA GLU A 250 15.34 -4.24 -13.71
C GLU A 250 14.72 -2.89 -14.05
N PHE A 251 13.38 -2.78 -14.06
CA PHE A 251 12.72 -1.50 -14.22
C PHE A 251 13.11 -0.51 -13.11
N PHE A 252 13.03 -0.92 -11.85
CA PHE A 252 13.38 -0.07 -10.71
C PHE A 252 14.88 0.26 -10.68
N ARG A 253 15.75 -0.70 -11.06
CA ARG A 253 17.17 -0.44 -11.24
C ARG A 253 17.44 0.56 -12.37
N GLY A 254 16.66 0.47 -13.46
CA GLY A 254 16.69 1.43 -14.56
C GLY A 254 16.31 2.84 -14.13
N LEU A 255 15.19 2.97 -13.37
CA LEU A 255 14.79 4.26 -12.80
C LEU A 255 15.86 4.86 -11.89
N SER A 256 16.47 4.04 -11.03
CA SER A 256 17.57 4.49 -10.14
C SER A 256 18.77 5.01 -10.94
N ARG A 257 19.17 4.32 -12.02
CA ARG A 257 20.25 4.79 -12.92
C ARG A 257 19.89 6.08 -13.66
N LEU A 258 18.67 6.18 -14.18
CA LEU A 258 18.20 7.38 -14.87
C LEU A 258 18.12 8.58 -13.92
N ALA A 259 17.53 8.39 -12.74
CA ALA A 259 17.45 9.45 -11.73
C ALA A 259 18.84 9.98 -11.38
N HIS A 260 19.82 9.09 -11.16
CA HIS A 260 21.21 9.47 -10.88
C HIS A 260 21.85 10.20 -12.07
N ARG A 261 21.75 9.64 -13.29
CA ARG A 261 22.37 10.22 -14.52
C ARG A 261 21.86 11.63 -14.82
N TYR A 262 20.55 11.86 -14.67
CA TYR A 262 19.93 13.15 -14.98
C TYR A 262 19.84 14.08 -13.76
N GLY A 263 20.30 13.64 -12.59
CA GLY A 263 20.25 14.42 -11.36
C GLY A 263 18.83 14.81 -10.94
N VAL A 264 17.84 13.94 -11.17
CA VAL A 264 16.46 14.09 -10.70
C VAL A 264 16.22 13.23 -9.46
N PHE A 265 15.24 13.60 -8.64
CA PHE A 265 15.00 12.91 -7.39
C PHE A 265 14.09 11.69 -7.60
N LEU A 266 14.36 10.59 -6.90
CA LEU A 266 13.57 9.36 -6.97
C LEU A 266 12.89 9.12 -5.61
N GLY A 267 11.55 9.05 -5.63
CA GLY A 267 10.70 8.75 -4.49
C GLY A 267 9.93 7.44 -4.69
N PHE A 268 9.96 6.56 -3.68
CA PHE A 268 9.13 5.36 -3.67
C PHE A 268 7.94 5.52 -2.73
N ASP A 269 6.76 5.22 -3.24
CA ASP A 269 5.55 5.09 -2.44
C ASP A 269 5.40 3.64 -1.97
N GLU A 270 5.81 3.40 -0.74
CA GLU A 270 5.67 2.12 -0.02
C GLU A 270 4.50 2.14 0.98
N VAL A 271 3.56 3.05 0.84
CA VAL A 271 2.40 3.17 1.74
C VAL A 271 1.66 1.83 1.88
N GLN A 272 1.57 1.06 0.83
CA GLN A 272 0.92 -0.25 0.89
C GLN A 272 1.90 -1.41 1.05
N THR A 273 3.09 -1.33 0.51
CA THR A 273 4.03 -2.46 0.37
C THR A 273 4.96 -2.64 1.57
N ALA A 274 5.28 -1.59 2.31
CA ALA A 274 6.05 -1.71 3.55
C ALA A 274 5.29 -2.48 4.64
N GLY A 275 6.03 -3.12 5.54
CA GLY A 275 5.49 -3.88 6.67
C GLY A 275 5.83 -5.37 6.67
N GLY A 276 6.52 -5.89 5.63
CA GLY A 276 7.07 -7.25 5.66
C GLY A 276 6.33 -8.28 4.81
N GLN A 277 5.07 -8.05 4.44
CA GLN A 277 4.26 -9.02 3.68
C GLN A 277 4.84 -9.35 2.31
N THR A 278 5.66 -8.48 1.74
CA THR A 278 6.35 -8.74 0.47
C THR A 278 7.57 -9.66 0.60
N GLY A 279 7.99 -9.96 1.85
CA GLY A 279 9.16 -10.81 2.16
C GLY A 279 10.35 -10.05 2.75
N THR A 280 10.37 -8.74 2.58
CA THR A 280 11.27 -7.79 3.25
C THR A 280 10.44 -6.68 3.88
N LEU A 281 10.98 -5.95 4.85
CA LEU A 281 10.24 -4.88 5.51
C LEU A 281 9.79 -3.82 4.51
N PHE A 282 10.64 -3.43 3.58
CA PHE A 282 10.35 -2.61 2.40
C PHE A 282 10.52 -3.43 1.13
N ALA A 283 9.60 -3.30 0.18
CA ALA A 283 9.67 -4.03 -1.08
C ALA A 283 10.90 -3.63 -1.92
N ILE A 284 11.32 -2.36 -1.85
CA ILE A 284 12.49 -1.85 -2.57
C ILE A 284 13.79 -2.57 -2.19
N ASP A 285 13.88 -3.13 -0.98
CA ASP A 285 15.05 -3.89 -0.54
C ASP A 285 15.33 -5.14 -1.40
N GLN A 286 14.33 -5.60 -2.16
CA GLN A 286 14.46 -6.76 -3.06
C GLN A 286 14.99 -6.38 -4.45
N PHE A 287 14.94 -5.10 -4.81
CA PHE A 287 15.32 -4.66 -6.17
C PHE A 287 16.82 -4.47 -6.36
N ARG A 288 17.61 -4.35 -5.27
CA ARG A 288 19.06 -4.10 -5.31
C ARG A 288 19.37 -2.88 -6.18
N LEU A 289 18.78 -1.73 -5.83
CA LEU A 289 18.94 -0.48 -6.55
C LEU A 289 20.42 -0.07 -6.60
N PRO A 290 20.96 0.33 -7.79
CA PRO A 290 22.36 0.78 -7.92
C PRO A 290 22.64 2.06 -7.12
N TYR A 291 21.66 2.96 -7.03
CA TYR A 291 21.70 4.18 -6.23
C TYR A 291 20.48 4.22 -5.31
N PRO A 292 20.62 4.69 -4.07
CA PRO A 292 19.49 4.81 -3.16
C PRO A 292 18.44 5.80 -3.71
N PRO A 293 17.16 5.59 -3.42
CA PRO A 293 16.17 6.62 -3.65
C PRO A 293 16.40 7.80 -2.71
N HIS A 294 15.95 8.99 -3.09
CA HIS A 294 16.06 10.18 -2.27
C HIS A 294 15.07 10.20 -1.13
N ALA A 295 13.89 9.61 -1.37
CA ALA A 295 12.86 9.49 -0.33
C ALA A 295 12.01 8.23 -0.50
N VAL A 296 11.42 7.78 0.63
CA VAL A 296 10.43 6.71 0.68
C VAL A 296 9.29 7.15 1.60
N ALA A 297 8.07 7.16 1.06
CA ALA A 297 6.85 7.36 1.83
C ALA A 297 6.25 6.01 2.24
N THR A 298 5.82 5.88 3.50
CA THR A 298 5.07 4.72 3.98
C THR A 298 3.99 5.14 4.97
N ALA A 299 3.04 4.25 5.25
CA ALA A 299 1.97 4.48 6.22
C ALA A 299 1.27 3.14 6.57
N LYS A 300 -0.06 3.17 6.72
CA LYS A 300 -0.89 1.99 6.98
C LYS A 300 -0.37 1.20 8.19
N LYS A 301 0.37 0.13 7.93
CA LYS A 301 0.94 -0.76 8.94
C LYS A 301 1.91 -0.07 9.91
N PHE A 302 2.46 1.06 9.52
CA PHE A 302 3.34 1.88 10.40
C PHE A 302 2.55 2.71 11.43
N GLY A 303 1.22 2.62 11.41
CA GLY A 303 0.33 3.38 12.28
C GLY A 303 0.11 4.81 11.79
N ASN A 304 1.18 5.51 11.51
CA ASN A 304 1.22 6.87 10.98
C ASN A 304 1.76 6.88 9.55
N GLY A 305 1.64 8.00 8.84
CA GLY A 305 2.46 8.27 7.67
C GLY A 305 3.91 8.50 8.10
N VAL A 306 4.87 8.06 7.30
CA VAL A 306 6.30 8.26 7.54
C VAL A 306 7.00 8.57 6.24
N VAL A 307 7.88 9.56 6.28
CA VAL A 307 8.79 9.90 5.18
C VAL A 307 10.21 9.60 5.61
N TYR A 308 10.90 8.78 4.85
CA TYR A 308 12.35 8.57 4.94
C TYR A 308 13.03 9.48 3.94
N MET A 309 13.99 10.26 4.38
CA MET A 309 14.75 11.23 3.58
C MET A 309 16.22 10.85 3.61
N LEU A 310 16.82 10.70 2.43
CA LEU A 310 18.20 10.24 2.32
C LEU A 310 19.20 11.20 2.97
N TYR A 311 18.87 12.50 2.94
CA TYR A 311 19.67 13.58 3.52
C TYR A 311 18.77 14.57 4.27
N PRO A 312 19.31 15.29 5.26
CA PRO A 312 18.56 16.35 5.95
C PRO A 312 18.07 17.44 5.00
N MET A 313 16.90 17.98 5.28
CA MET A 313 16.45 19.25 4.71
C MET A 313 17.21 20.41 5.36
N LYS A 314 17.47 21.44 4.56
CA LYS A 314 18.02 22.72 5.11
C LYS A 314 16.92 23.53 5.80
N ASP A 315 15.74 23.59 5.17
CA ASP A 315 14.61 24.34 5.68
C ASP A 315 13.86 23.51 6.72
N ARG A 316 13.96 23.92 7.99
CA ARG A 316 13.23 23.30 9.11
C ARG A 316 11.76 23.71 9.07
N GLY A 317 10.89 22.88 9.63
CA GLY A 317 9.45 23.17 9.78
C GLY A 317 8.62 22.96 8.51
N VAL A 318 9.23 22.67 7.35
CA VAL A 318 8.48 22.49 6.07
C VAL A 318 7.53 21.28 6.10
N LEU A 319 7.88 20.25 6.85
CA LEU A 319 7.08 19.02 6.97
C LEU A 319 6.20 19.02 8.22
N ASP A 320 6.30 20.04 9.08
CA ASP A 320 5.61 20.07 10.37
C ASP A 320 4.10 20.12 10.22
N SER A 321 3.42 19.49 11.16
CA SER A 321 1.98 19.61 11.38
C SER A 321 1.70 19.52 12.88
N THR A 322 0.61 20.13 13.33
CA THR A 322 0.21 20.15 14.76
C THR A 322 0.13 18.74 15.35
N TRP A 323 -0.31 17.76 14.59
CA TRP A 323 -0.43 16.37 15.05
C TRP A 323 0.86 15.57 14.92
N GLY A 324 1.59 15.68 13.83
CA GLY A 324 2.84 14.92 13.58
C GLY A 324 2.71 13.41 13.72
N GLY A 325 1.50 12.87 13.46
CA GLY A 325 1.11 11.48 13.71
C GLY A 325 0.35 11.31 15.05
N ALA A 326 -0.34 10.18 15.24
CA ALA A 326 -1.11 9.86 16.44
C ALA A 326 -0.26 9.07 17.44
N LEU A 327 -0.12 9.58 18.67
CA LEU A 327 0.70 8.95 19.72
C LEU A 327 0.24 7.53 20.06
N ALA A 328 -1.10 7.29 20.07
CA ALA A 328 -1.66 5.95 20.26
C ALA A 328 -1.19 4.97 19.18
N ASP A 329 -1.12 5.41 17.93
CA ASP A 329 -0.64 4.60 16.82
C ASP A 329 0.88 4.38 16.87
N MET A 330 1.64 5.34 17.39
CA MET A 330 3.07 5.16 17.69
C MET A 330 3.29 4.03 18.70
N VAL A 331 2.57 4.07 19.82
CA VAL A 331 2.62 3.02 20.86
C VAL A 331 2.19 1.66 20.31
N ARG A 332 1.12 1.62 19.50
CA ARG A 332 0.65 0.38 18.87
C ARG A 332 1.69 -0.20 17.93
N PHE A 333 2.24 0.59 17.03
CA PHE A 333 3.24 0.10 16.07
C PHE A 333 4.51 -0.43 16.75
N VAL A 334 4.98 0.25 17.81
CA VAL A 334 6.11 -0.25 18.62
C VAL A 334 5.81 -1.63 19.19
N GLN A 335 4.60 -1.86 19.71
CA GLN A 335 4.20 -3.17 20.25
C GLN A 335 4.05 -4.21 19.14
N GLU A 336 3.42 -3.87 18.03
CA GLU A 336 3.29 -4.77 16.87
C GLU A 336 4.67 -5.22 16.37
N MET A 337 5.63 -4.32 16.25
CA MET A 337 6.98 -4.67 15.80
C MET A 337 7.78 -5.49 16.81
N LYS A 338 7.51 -5.37 18.12
CA LYS A 338 8.04 -6.30 19.13
C LYS A 338 7.54 -7.72 18.89
N ILE A 339 6.24 -7.87 18.62
CA ILE A 339 5.62 -9.18 18.31
C ILE A 339 6.20 -9.74 17.01
N VAL A 340 6.24 -8.95 15.94
CA VAL A 340 6.81 -9.35 14.64
C VAL A 340 8.23 -9.87 14.76
N ARG A 341 9.07 -9.22 15.58
CA ARG A 341 10.46 -9.63 15.84
C ARG A 341 10.51 -10.90 16.71
N ARG A 342 9.77 -10.96 17.82
CA ARG A 342 9.69 -12.10 18.74
C ARG A 342 9.29 -13.38 18.01
N GLU A 343 8.27 -13.29 17.17
CA GLU A 343 7.70 -14.42 16.43
C GLU A 343 8.35 -14.65 15.06
N ARG A 344 9.33 -13.80 14.69
CA ARG A 344 10.09 -13.87 13.41
C ARG A 344 9.20 -13.92 12.18
N LEU A 345 8.06 -13.21 12.20
CA LEU A 345 7.00 -13.34 11.22
C LEU A 345 7.46 -13.04 9.77
N ILE A 346 8.29 -12.02 9.57
CA ILE A 346 8.80 -11.67 8.22
C ILE A 346 9.65 -12.81 7.64
N ARG A 347 10.41 -13.54 8.47
CA ARG A 347 11.22 -14.69 8.02
C ARG A 347 10.36 -15.85 7.52
N GLN A 348 9.11 -15.95 7.95
CA GLN A 348 8.17 -17.00 7.54
C GLN A 348 7.50 -16.70 6.19
N VAL A 349 7.51 -15.43 5.75
CA VAL A 349 6.81 -14.98 4.54
C VAL A 349 7.21 -15.77 3.28
N PRO A 350 8.50 -16.06 3.00
CA PRO A 350 8.85 -16.81 1.78
C PRO A 350 8.20 -18.19 1.71
N ALA A 351 8.12 -18.92 2.83
CA ALA A 351 7.51 -20.26 2.87
C ALA A 351 5.97 -20.18 2.70
N LYS A 352 5.32 -19.25 3.41
CA LYS A 352 3.89 -18.98 3.30
C LYS A 352 3.51 -18.52 1.89
N ALA A 353 4.34 -17.65 1.30
CA ALA A 353 4.13 -17.15 -0.07
C ALA A 353 4.22 -18.25 -1.13
N ARG A 354 5.20 -19.17 -1.00
CA ARG A 354 5.29 -20.31 -1.92
C ARG A 354 4.01 -21.15 -1.91
N ARG A 355 3.45 -21.43 -0.71
CA ARG A 355 2.19 -22.17 -0.57
C ARG A 355 1.02 -21.42 -1.22
N LEU A 356 0.86 -20.14 -0.91
CA LEU A 356 -0.18 -19.29 -1.47
C LEU A 356 -0.11 -19.24 -3.00
N VAL A 357 1.08 -18.99 -3.55
CA VAL A 357 1.28 -18.88 -5.01
C VAL A 357 1.02 -20.23 -5.69
N ALA A 358 1.49 -21.35 -5.11
CA ALA A 358 1.24 -22.68 -5.66
C ALA A 358 -0.27 -22.98 -5.72
N GLY A 359 -0.99 -22.68 -4.63
CA GLY A 359 -2.45 -22.88 -4.57
C GLY A 359 -3.20 -21.97 -5.56
N LEU A 360 -2.84 -20.70 -5.67
CA LEU A 360 -3.45 -19.77 -6.62
C LEU A 360 -3.20 -20.20 -8.07
N ARG A 361 -2.01 -20.68 -8.39
CA ARG A 361 -1.71 -21.23 -9.74
C ARG A 361 -2.46 -22.52 -10.03
N ALA A 362 -2.65 -23.38 -9.05
CA ALA A 362 -3.51 -24.57 -9.21
C ALA A 362 -4.96 -24.17 -9.50
N LEU A 363 -5.49 -23.16 -8.81
CA LEU A 363 -6.80 -22.59 -9.11
C LEU A 363 -6.85 -21.93 -10.49
N GLU A 364 -5.82 -21.21 -10.90
CA GLU A 364 -5.71 -20.62 -12.24
C GLU A 364 -5.78 -21.69 -13.33
N LYS A 365 -5.09 -22.82 -13.13
CA LYS A 365 -5.14 -23.96 -14.08
C LYS A 365 -6.53 -24.60 -14.11
N ARG A 366 -7.16 -24.83 -12.97
CA ARG A 366 -8.48 -25.46 -12.84
C ARG A 366 -9.59 -24.54 -13.38
N CYS A 367 -9.58 -23.28 -13.04
CA CYS A 367 -10.58 -22.27 -13.38
C CYS A 367 -10.06 -21.31 -14.47
N HIS A 368 -9.33 -21.83 -15.46
CA HIS A 368 -8.66 -21.02 -16.50
C HIS A 368 -9.61 -20.18 -17.35
N ASN A 369 -10.90 -20.55 -17.43
CA ASN A 369 -11.95 -19.76 -18.08
C ASN A 369 -12.39 -18.57 -17.24
N VAL A 370 -12.12 -18.57 -15.93
CA VAL A 370 -12.56 -17.55 -14.98
C VAL A 370 -11.43 -16.61 -14.63
N ILE A 371 -10.29 -17.14 -14.20
CA ILE A 371 -9.14 -16.36 -13.75
C ILE A 371 -7.90 -16.59 -14.59
N PHE A 372 -7.00 -15.64 -14.57
CA PHE A 372 -5.68 -15.69 -15.21
C PHE A 372 -4.71 -14.76 -14.53
N ASN A 373 -3.42 -14.97 -14.81
CA ASN A 373 -2.33 -14.06 -14.45
C ASN A 373 -2.20 -13.85 -12.93
N VAL A 374 -1.97 -14.96 -12.22
CA VAL A 374 -1.55 -14.92 -10.80
C VAL A 374 -0.21 -14.22 -10.68
N ARG A 375 -0.13 -13.17 -9.87
CA ARG A 375 1.05 -12.29 -9.74
C ARG A 375 1.12 -11.63 -8.39
N GLY A 376 2.32 -11.20 -8.02
CA GLY A 376 2.54 -10.48 -6.77
C GLY A 376 3.96 -10.65 -6.23
N MET A 377 4.14 -10.26 -4.98
CA MET A 377 5.39 -10.34 -4.24
C MET A 377 5.10 -10.80 -2.81
N GLY A 378 5.76 -11.86 -2.35
CA GLY A 378 5.51 -12.43 -1.03
C GLY A 378 4.06 -12.86 -0.84
N LEU A 379 3.43 -12.41 0.25
CA LEU A 379 2.01 -12.64 0.53
C LEU A 379 1.07 -11.68 -0.24
N TYR A 380 1.61 -10.62 -0.83
CA TYR A 380 0.82 -9.67 -1.63
C TYR A 380 0.63 -10.20 -3.03
N GLN A 381 -0.36 -11.07 -3.19
CA GLN A 381 -0.71 -11.72 -4.43
C GLN A 381 -2.04 -11.19 -4.99
N GLY A 382 -2.31 -11.52 -6.23
CA GLY A 382 -3.57 -11.25 -6.90
C GLY A 382 -3.66 -11.98 -8.22
N PHE A 383 -4.85 -11.96 -8.81
CA PHE A 383 -5.13 -12.48 -10.14
C PHE A 383 -6.10 -11.57 -10.90
N SER A 384 -6.23 -11.78 -12.18
CA SER A 384 -7.22 -11.09 -13.01
C SER A 384 -8.38 -12.02 -13.35
N LEU A 385 -9.58 -11.44 -13.51
CA LEU A 385 -10.76 -12.12 -14.04
C LEU A 385 -10.82 -11.90 -15.54
N ARG A 386 -11.27 -12.90 -16.30
CA ARG A 386 -11.37 -12.80 -17.75
C ARG A 386 -12.44 -11.82 -18.20
N ARG A 387 -13.54 -11.71 -17.45
CA ARG A 387 -14.61 -10.75 -17.70
C ARG A 387 -14.56 -9.68 -16.60
N PRO A 388 -14.45 -8.38 -16.94
CA PRO A 388 -14.39 -7.31 -15.91
C PRO A 388 -15.58 -7.30 -14.95
N GLY A 389 -16.79 -7.57 -15.43
CA GLY A 389 -18.01 -7.63 -14.62
C GLY A 389 -18.03 -8.74 -13.55
N ASP A 390 -17.22 -9.79 -13.72
CA ASP A 390 -17.16 -10.89 -12.74
C ASP A 390 -16.49 -10.49 -11.42
N LYS A 391 -15.80 -9.36 -11.36
CA LYS A 391 -15.07 -8.92 -10.16
C LYS A 391 -16.01 -8.72 -8.96
N GLY A 392 -17.04 -7.92 -9.12
CA GLY A 392 -18.04 -7.69 -8.06
C GLY A 392 -18.82 -8.96 -7.73
N ARG A 393 -19.19 -9.72 -8.76
CA ARG A 393 -19.91 -10.97 -8.60
C ARG A 393 -19.11 -12.03 -7.84
N LEU A 394 -17.80 -12.15 -8.08
CA LEU A 394 -16.95 -13.05 -7.31
C LEU A 394 -16.86 -12.60 -5.83
N GLN A 395 -16.75 -11.31 -5.56
CA GLN A 395 -16.74 -10.80 -4.19
C GLN A 395 -18.06 -11.13 -3.46
N GLU A 396 -19.19 -10.92 -4.12
CA GLU A 396 -20.51 -11.25 -3.60
C GLU A 396 -20.66 -12.76 -3.32
N ILE A 397 -20.36 -13.61 -4.30
CA ILE A 397 -20.41 -15.08 -4.13
C ILE A 397 -19.50 -15.53 -2.99
N ALA A 398 -18.25 -15.04 -2.95
CA ALA A 398 -17.29 -15.42 -1.91
C ALA A 398 -17.78 -15.01 -0.51
N LEU A 399 -18.37 -13.81 -0.37
CA LEU A 399 -18.91 -13.33 0.90
C LEU A 399 -20.17 -14.12 1.30
N GLU A 400 -21.14 -14.24 0.40
CA GLU A 400 -22.46 -14.83 0.69
C GLU A 400 -22.40 -16.33 0.94
N THR A 401 -21.58 -17.07 0.18
CA THR A 401 -21.57 -18.54 0.21
C THR A 401 -20.42 -19.14 1.00
N GLU A 402 -19.33 -18.40 1.15
CA GLU A 402 -18.10 -18.92 1.75
C GLU A 402 -17.64 -18.09 2.97
N ASP A 403 -18.37 -17.03 3.33
CA ASP A 403 -17.94 -16.07 4.35
C ASP A 403 -16.49 -15.57 4.11
N LEU A 404 -16.09 -15.41 2.85
CA LEU A 404 -14.75 -15.00 2.46
C LEU A 404 -14.77 -13.57 1.92
N TYR A 405 -14.10 -12.66 2.62
CA TYR A 405 -13.94 -11.28 2.17
C TYR A 405 -12.73 -11.15 1.25
N LEU A 406 -13.00 -10.72 0.01
CA LEU A 406 -12.01 -10.50 -1.04
C LEU A 406 -11.90 -9.02 -1.40
N LEU A 407 -10.69 -8.54 -1.64
CA LEU A 407 -10.42 -7.14 -1.98
C LEU A 407 -10.24 -6.96 -3.49
N ALA A 408 -11.07 -6.12 -4.10
CA ALA A 408 -10.96 -5.74 -5.50
C ALA A 408 -9.75 -4.82 -5.78
N ALA A 409 -9.28 -4.84 -7.03
CA ALA A 409 -8.26 -3.93 -7.52
C ALA A 409 -8.39 -3.71 -9.03
N GLY A 410 -8.20 -2.48 -9.48
CA GLY A 410 -8.32 -2.15 -10.90
C GLY A 410 -9.65 -2.55 -11.49
N ALA A 411 -9.72 -2.65 -12.81
CA ALA A 411 -10.95 -2.98 -13.51
C ALA A 411 -11.40 -4.44 -13.32
N GLN A 412 -10.45 -5.39 -13.16
CA GLN A 412 -10.76 -6.83 -13.26
C GLN A 412 -9.89 -7.71 -12.36
N SER A 413 -9.31 -7.19 -11.26
CA SER A 413 -8.40 -7.97 -10.41
C SER A 413 -8.95 -8.14 -9.00
N ILE A 414 -8.60 -9.27 -8.40
CA ILE A 414 -8.68 -9.52 -6.95
C ILE A 414 -7.26 -9.48 -6.41
N ARG A 415 -7.10 -8.91 -5.22
CA ARG A 415 -5.82 -8.83 -4.50
C ARG A 415 -5.97 -9.34 -3.08
N PHE A 416 -4.93 -9.99 -2.58
CA PHE A 416 -4.86 -10.51 -1.22
C PHE A 416 -3.93 -9.64 -0.37
N ARG A 417 -4.36 -9.34 0.84
CA ARG A 417 -3.63 -8.50 1.81
C ARG A 417 -3.61 -9.14 3.20
N PRO A 418 -3.20 -10.43 3.30
CA PRO A 418 -3.18 -11.08 4.60
C PRO A 418 -2.19 -10.41 5.55
N VAL A 419 -2.42 -10.60 6.83
CA VAL A 419 -1.53 -10.21 7.92
C VAL A 419 -0.28 -11.10 7.98
N LEU A 420 0.76 -10.69 8.72
CA LEU A 420 2.03 -11.44 8.79
C LEU A 420 1.89 -12.77 9.53
N ASP A 421 1.03 -12.83 10.54
CA ASP A 421 0.79 -14.01 11.36
C ASP A 421 -0.21 -15.01 10.75
N VAL A 422 -0.65 -14.80 9.47
CA VAL A 422 -1.41 -15.80 8.72
C VAL A 422 -0.74 -17.16 8.78
N THR A 423 -1.49 -18.22 9.06
CA THR A 423 -0.95 -19.59 9.16
C THR A 423 -1.00 -20.32 7.81
N ARG A 424 -0.45 -21.53 7.75
CA ARG A 424 -0.56 -22.40 6.57
C ARG A 424 -1.98 -22.90 6.40
N GLU A 425 -2.62 -23.22 7.50
CA GLU A 425 -4.01 -23.67 7.58
C GLU A 425 -4.97 -22.59 7.09
N ASP A 426 -4.72 -21.33 7.46
CA ASP A 426 -5.49 -20.19 6.94
C ASP A 426 -5.34 -20.06 5.42
N ILE A 427 -4.14 -20.24 4.89
CA ILE A 427 -3.90 -20.20 3.43
C ILE A 427 -4.68 -21.31 2.73
N ASP A 428 -4.64 -22.53 3.26
CA ASP A 428 -5.36 -23.67 2.67
C ASP A 428 -6.87 -23.49 2.73
N LEU A 429 -7.39 -23.02 3.84
CA LEU A 429 -8.80 -22.71 4.01
C LEU A 429 -9.25 -21.64 3.02
N MET A 430 -8.47 -20.57 2.85
CA MET A 430 -8.77 -19.53 1.86
C MET A 430 -8.80 -20.10 0.44
N LEU A 431 -7.81 -20.89 0.07
CA LEU A 431 -7.73 -21.48 -1.26
C LEU A 431 -8.92 -22.43 -1.55
N ALA A 432 -9.34 -23.19 -0.54
CA ALA A 432 -10.52 -24.06 -0.65
C ALA A 432 -11.80 -23.24 -0.84
N LYS A 433 -12.03 -22.21 -0.02
CA LYS A 433 -13.18 -21.30 -0.13
C LYS A 433 -13.20 -20.57 -1.47
N LEU A 434 -12.05 -20.01 -1.87
CA LEU A 434 -11.89 -19.33 -3.16
C LEU A 434 -12.19 -20.28 -4.32
N GLY A 435 -11.72 -21.53 -4.24
CA GLY A 435 -11.98 -22.55 -5.27
C GLY A 435 -13.49 -22.78 -5.48
N ARG A 436 -14.23 -22.99 -4.40
CA ARG A 436 -15.70 -23.16 -4.48
C ARG A 436 -16.41 -21.90 -5.00
N ALA A 437 -15.96 -20.71 -4.58
CA ALA A 437 -16.53 -19.45 -5.09
C ALA A 437 -16.29 -19.28 -6.61
N LEU A 438 -15.11 -19.66 -7.11
CA LEU A 438 -14.79 -19.61 -8.53
C LEU A 438 -15.63 -20.62 -9.35
N GLU A 439 -15.82 -21.84 -8.85
CA GLU A 439 -16.68 -22.87 -9.48
C GLU A 439 -18.14 -22.40 -9.57
N ARG A 440 -18.66 -21.78 -8.49
CA ARG A 440 -20.02 -21.19 -8.51
C ARG A 440 -20.13 -20.01 -9.48
N LEU A 441 -19.09 -19.17 -9.56
CA LEU A 441 -19.07 -18.09 -10.54
C LEU A 441 -19.09 -18.65 -11.97
N GLU A 442 -18.30 -19.69 -12.24
CA GLU A 442 -18.25 -20.33 -13.57
C GLU A 442 -19.59 -20.95 -13.94
N ALA A 443 -20.21 -21.69 -13.02
CA ALA A 443 -21.52 -22.32 -13.23
C ALA A 443 -22.68 -21.30 -13.41
N SER A 444 -22.48 -20.05 -13.01
CA SER A 444 -23.49 -18.98 -13.08
C SER A 444 -23.33 -18.05 -14.29
N ARG A 445 -22.39 -18.35 -15.20
CA ARG A 445 -22.12 -17.61 -16.43
C ARG A 445 -23.00 -18.06 -17.59
#